data_2945a66fddb3b46bdf760e4f7804d055
#
_entry.id   2945a66fddb3b46bdf760e4f7804d055
#
_cell.length_a   1.000
_cell.length_b   1.000
_cell.length_c   1.000
_cell.angle_alpha   90.00
_cell.angle_beta   90.00
_cell.angle_gamma   90.00
#
_symmetry.space_group_name_H-M   'P 1'
#
loop_
_entity.id
_entity.type
_entity.pdbx_description
1 polymer ?
#
loop_
_entity_poly.entity_id
_entity_poly.type
_entity_poly.pdbx_seq_one_letter_code
_entity_poly.pdbx_strand_id
1 'polypeptide(L)'
;MEFDAGRYDVAVIGAGHAGIEAGLACARMGLKTVVFTINLDAVGNMPCNPAIGGTGKGHLVRELDALGGEMARAADQACIQYRMLNRGKGPAVHSLRAQADRRRYQSVMKHTLETQENLLLRQAEIVDLRVTDGHVSAVVTETGGVYAVRAVILCSGTFLDGRTIVGECVRESGPDGMHASLTLADALKKLGLPLRRFKTGTPPRVNARSVDFSQMEVQPGDKTPLPFSFSTEHPPENQAAVSYTHLRAHETRHDL
;
A
#
# COMPACT_ATOMS: atom_id res chain seq x y z
N MET A 1 -4.24 20.46 24.09
CA MET A 1 -2.96 20.78 24.79
C MET A 1 -1.87 19.99 24.08
N GLU A 2 -0.79 20.65 23.69
CA GLU A 2 0.33 19.99 23.03
C GLU A 2 1.37 19.50 24.05
N PHE A 3 2.08 18.42 23.70
CA PHE A 3 3.14 17.83 24.52
C PHE A 3 4.28 17.31 23.65
N ASP A 4 5.49 17.29 24.19
CA ASP A 4 6.66 16.71 23.52
C ASP A 4 6.50 15.18 23.45
N ALA A 5 6.50 14.64 22.23
CA ALA A 5 6.37 13.22 21.96
C ALA A 5 7.69 12.58 21.47
N GLY A 6 8.78 13.35 21.56
CA GLY A 6 10.13 12.88 21.29
C GLY A 6 10.72 13.42 19.98
N ARG A 7 11.98 12.97 19.72
CA ARG A 7 12.77 13.43 18.58
C ARG A 7 13.19 12.26 17.69
N TYR A 8 13.04 12.45 16.40
CA TYR A 8 13.38 11.49 15.34
C TYR A 8 14.12 12.20 14.20
N ASP A 9 14.83 11.44 13.38
CA ASP A 9 15.42 11.98 12.15
C ASP A 9 14.37 12.14 11.07
N VAL A 10 13.52 11.11 10.90
CA VAL A 10 12.52 11.05 9.85
C VAL A 10 11.16 10.66 10.41
N ALA A 11 10.11 11.38 10.00
CA ALA A 11 8.73 10.95 10.16
C ALA A 11 8.16 10.51 8.79
N VAL A 12 7.53 9.33 8.76
CA VAL A 12 6.80 8.83 7.60
C VAL A 12 5.31 8.88 7.90
N ILE A 13 4.55 9.59 7.09
CA ILE A 13 3.10 9.76 7.28
C ILE A 13 2.35 8.81 6.37
N GLY A 14 1.81 7.75 6.95
CA GLY A 14 1.09 6.67 6.28
C GLY A 14 1.90 5.38 6.19
N ALA A 15 1.31 4.26 6.64
CA ALA A 15 1.88 2.91 6.60
C ALA A 15 1.22 2.05 5.49
N GLY A 16 0.91 2.65 4.34
CA GLY A 16 0.66 1.95 3.10
C GLY A 16 1.98 1.43 2.49
N HIS A 17 1.94 0.85 1.29
CA HIS A 17 3.11 0.25 0.65
C HIS A 17 4.31 1.22 0.57
N ALA A 18 4.07 2.46 0.11
CA ALA A 18 5.12 3.46 0.00
C ALA A 18 5.72 3.85 1.37
N GLY A 19 4.88 4.00 2.39
CA GLY A 19 5.33 4.37 3.73
C GLY A 19 6.09 3.25 4.43
N ILE A 20 5.70 2.00 4.22
CA ILE A 20 6.44 0.84 4.74
C ILE A 20 7.85 0.82 4.16
N GLU A 21 7.97 0.90 2.84
CA GLU A 21 9.28 0.88 2.18
C GLU A 21 10.15 2.07 2.57
N ALA A 22 9.57 3.27 2.64
CA ALA A 22 10.28 4.48 3.08
C ALA A 22 10.76 4.35 4.53
N GLY A 23 9.90 3.88 5.43
CA GLY A 23 10.23 3.70 6.84
C GLY A 23 11.34 2.68 7.05
N LEU A 24 11.23 1.51 6.39
CA LEU A 24 12.25 0.46 6.46
C LEU A 24 13.58 0.93 5.87
N ALA A 25 13.57 1.62 4.73
CA ALA A 25 14.78 2.15 4.13
C ALA A 25 15.48 3.15 5.06
N CYS A 26 14.76 4.12 5.63
CA CYS A 26 15.32 5.07 6.58
C CYS A 26 15.92 4.39 7.81
N ALA A 27 15.19 3.44 8.41
CA ALA A 27 15.63 2.73 9.60
C ALA A 27 16.85 1.84 9.32
N ARG A 28 16.88 1.15 8.18
CA ARG A 28 18.03 0.33 7.74
C ARG A 28 19.27 1.15 7.43
N MET A 29 19.11 2.41 7.06
CA MET A 29 20.22 3.37 6.95
C MET A 29 20.69 3.93 8.31
N GLY A 30 20.13 3.47 9.42
CA GLY A 30 20.50 3.90 10.78
C GLY A 30 19.82 5.21 11.24
N LEU A 31 18.81 5.70 10.51
CA LEU A 31 18.06 6.88 10.92
C LEU A 31 16.96 6.50 11.94
N LYS A 32 16.85 7.27 13.02
CA LYS A 32 15.77 7.11 13.98
C LYS A 32 14.46 7.56 13.34
N THR A 33 13.63 6.59 12.99
CA THR A 33 12.45 6.77 12.15
C THR A 33 11.16 6.51 12.93
N VAL A 34 10.13 7.34 12.72
CA VAL A 34 8.77 7.05 13.18
C VAL A 34 7.83 6.97 11.98
N VAL A 35 7.05 5.89 11.92
CA VAL A 35 6.02 5.67 10.89
C VAL A 35 4.65 5.81 11.53
N PHE A 36 3.84 6.71 11.01
CA PHE A 36 2.49 6.95 11.49
C PHE A 36 1.44 6.26 10.63
N THR A 37 0.44 5.71 11.29
CA THR A 37 -0.75 5.15 10.64
C THR A 37 -1.99 5.52 11.45
N ILE A 38 -3.10 5.75 10.78
CA ILE A 38 -4.39 5.98 11.46
C ILE A 38 -4.97 4.70 12.08
N ASN A 39 -4.52 3.54 11.60
CA ASN A 39 -4.97 2.24 12.10
C ASN A 39 -3.86 1.20 11.91
N LEU A 40 -3.42 0.58 13.01
CA LEU A 40 -2.39 -0.47 13.00
C LEU A 40 -2.83 -1.74 12.26
N ASP A 41 -4.13 -2.02 12.19
CA ASP A 41 -4.67 -3.16 11.46
C ASP A 41 -4.83 -2.91 9.95
N ALA A 42 -4.52 -1.69 9.50
CA ALA A 42 -4.52 -1.29 8.09
C ALA A 42 -3.11 -1.10 7.51
N VAL A 43 -2.06 -1.49 8.23
CA VAL A 43 -0.69 -1.49 7.70
C VAL A 43 -0.61 -2.40 6.47
N GLY A 44 -0.02 -1.92 5.38
CA GLY A 44 0.09 -2.68 4.12
C GLY A 44 -1.26 -3.01 3.48
N ASN A 45 -2.28 -2.20 3.72
CA ASN A 45 -3.63 -2.45 3.24
C ASN A 45 -3.71 -2.51 1.71
N MET A 46 -4.46 -3.49 1.20
CA MET A 46 -4.77 -3.66 -0.23
C MET A 46 -6.28 -3.47 -0.46
N PRO A 47 -6.77 -2.22 -0.51
CA PRO A 47 -8.22 -1.97 -0.59
C PRO A 47 -8.82 -2.34 -1.95
N CYS A 48 -8.02 -2.34 -3.01
CA CYS A 48 -8.46 -2.70 -4.36
C CYS A 48 -8.43 -4.22 -4.56
N ASN A 49 -7.40 -4.74 -5.20
CA ASN A 49 -7.19 -6.17 -5.41
C ASN A 49 -6.11 -6.69 -4.46
N PRO A 50 -6.28 -7.88 -3.84
CA PRO A 50 -5.24 -8.49 -3.04
C PRO A 50 -4.20 -9.15 -3.97
N ALA A 51 -3.52 -8.33 -4.78
CA ALA A 51 -2.52 -8.77 -5.74
C ALA A 51 -1.36 -7.78 -5.82
N ILE A 52 -0.16 -8.32 -5.92
CA ILE A 52 1.09 -7.58 -6.09
C ILE A 52 1.59 -7.79 -7.53
N GLY A 53 2.10 -6.74 -8.14
CA GLY A 53 2.64 -6.80 -9.49
C GLY A 53 1.59 -6.64 -10.59
N GLY A 54 1.76 -7.39 -11.67
CA GLY A 54 0.99 -7.23 -12.90
C GLY A 54 1.65 -6.27 -13.88
N THR A 55 0.95 -5.98 -14.98
CA THR A 55 1.48 -5.16 -16.09
C THR A 55 1.89 -3.76 -15.61
N GLY A 56 3.15 -3.38 -15.88
CA GLY A 56 3.75 -2.12 -15.47
C GLY A 56 4.11 -2.00 -13.99
N LYS A 57 3.66 -2.94 -13.14
CA LYS A 57 3.91 -2.92 -11.68
C LYS A 57 4.91 -3.99 -11.26
N GLY A 58 4.88 -5.19 -11.87
CA GLY A 58 5.76 -6.29 -11.51
C GLY A 58 7.25 -5.96 -11.66
N HIS A 59 7.62 -5.17 -12.64
CA HIS A 59 8.99 -4.69 -12.85
C HIS A 59 9.43 -3.81 -11.67
N LEU A 60 8.60 -2.83 -11.26
CA LEU A 60 8.91 -1.95 -10.14
C LEU A 60 9.07 -2.70 -8.82
N VAL A 61 8.27 -3.74 -8.59
CA VAL A 61 8.42 -4.59 -7.39
C VAL A 61 9.78 -5.30 -7.39
N ARG A 62 10.24 -5.79 -8.55
CA ARG A 62 11.56 -6.42 -8.66
C ARG A 62 12.72 -5.42 -8.54
N GLU A 63 12.59 -4.22 -9.11
CA GLU A 63 13.56 -3.15 -8.92
C GLU A 63 13.68 -2.77 -7.46
N LEU A 64 12.53 -2.65 -6.77
CA LEU A 64 12.48 -2.37 -5.35
C LEU A 64 13.15 -3.47 -4.51
N ASP A 65 12.90 -4.74 -4.84
CA ASP A 65 13.53 -5.90 -4.18
C ASP A 65 15.05 -5.89 -4.35
N ALA A 66 15.53 -5.57 -5.55
CA ALA A 66 16.96 -5.44 -5.83
C ALA A 66 17.65 -4.34 -5.00
N LEU A 67 16.90 -3.33 -4.57
CA LEU A 67 17.34 -2.28 -3.66
C LEU A 67 17.16 -2.62 -2.17
N GLY A 68 16.72 -3.84 -1.86
CA GLY A 68 16.49 -4.29 -0.48
C GLY A 68 15.11 -3.98 0.09
N GLY A 69 14.12 -3.71 -0.77
CA GLY A 69 12.73 -3.50 -0.38
C GLY A 69 12.06 -4.76 0.17
N GLU A 70 10.94 -4.59 0.85
CA GLU A 70 10.25 -5.68 1.57
C GLU A 70 9.04 -6.24 0.82
N MET A 71 8.45 -5.45 -0.10
CA MET A 71 7.20 -5.80 -0.77
C MET A 71 7.25 -7.16 -1.47
N ALA A 72 8.34 -7.48 -2.15
CA ALA A 72 8.50 -8.74 -2.87
C ALA A 72 8.55 -9.94 -1.92
N ARG A 73 9.30 -9.82 -0.82
CA ARG A 73 9.43 -10.87 0.22
C ARG A 73 8.08 -11.13 0.90
N ALA A 74 7.39 -10.07 1.29
CA ALA A 74 6.06 -10.18 1.90
C ALA A 74 5.02 -10.73 0.91
N ALA A 75 5.12 -10.35 -0.38
CA ALA A 75 4.28 -10.91 -1.43
C ALA A 75 4.48 -12.41 -1.56
N ASP A 76 5.72 -12.88 -1.55
CA ASP A 76 6.04 -14.31 -1.65
C ASP A 76 5.53 -15.09 -0.43
N GLN A 77 5.66 -14.54 0.78
CA GLN A 77 5.15 -15.17 2.00
C GLN A 77 3.62 -15.25 2.05
N ALA A 78 2.93 -14.29 1.43
CA ALA A 78 1.47 -14.22 1.42
C ALA A 78 0.84 -14.69 0.11
N CYS A 79 1.62 -15.15 -0.85
CA CYS A 79 1.15 -15.57 -2.17
C CYS A 79 0.26 -16.80 -2.08
N ILE A 80 -0.87 -16.74 -2.79
CA ILE A 80 -1.76 -17.89 -3.02
C ILE A 80 -1.71 -18.37 -4.48
N GLN A 81 -1.27 -17.50 -5.41
CA GLN A 81 -1.09 -17.86 -6.81
C GLN A 81 -0.10 -16.91 -7.49
N TYR A 82 0.86 -17.48 -8.22
CA TYR A 82 1.70 -16.74 -9.16
C TYR A 82 1.22 -16.93 -10.59
N ARG A 83 1.28 -15.85 -11.36
CA ARG A 83 1.04 -15.89 -12.79
C ARG A 83 1.89 -14.87 -13.55
N MET A 84 2.61 -15.36 -14.56
CA MET A 84 3.28 -14.50 -15.52
C MET A 84 2.28 -14.03 -16.58
N LEU A 85 2.01 -12.74 -16.62
CA LEU A 85 1.13 -12.10 -17.60
C LEU A 85 1.88 -11.77 -18.88
N ASN A 86 1.13 -11.58 -19.97
CA ASN A 86 1.64 -11.15 -21.28
C ASN A 86 2.68 -12.08 -21.93
N ARG A 87 2.70 -13.38 -21.63
CA ARG A 87 3.66 -14.33 -22.22
C ARG A 87 3.66 -14.34 -23.75
N GLY A 88 2.51 -14.08 -24.39
CA GLY A 88 2.39 -14.00 -25.84
C GLY A 88 2.85 -12.68 -26.48
N LYS A 89 3.26 -11.69 -25.68
CA LYS A 89 3.61 -10.34 -26.17
C LYS A 89 5.12 -10.02 -26.17
N GLY A 90 5.94 -11.02 -25.88
CA GLY A 90 7.39 -10.89 -25.82
C GLY A 90 7.94 -10.57 -24.43
N PRO A 91 9.24 -10.86 -24.17
CA PRO A 91 9.85 -10.83 -22.84
C PRO A 91 9.82 -9.46 -22.15
N ALA A 92 9.93 -8.37 -22.90
CA ALA A 92 9.96 -7.02 -22.36
C ALA A 92 8.68 -6.61 -21.61
N VAL A 93 7.56 -7.26 -21.89
CA VAL A 93 6.27 -6.98 -21.23
C VAL A 93 5.77 -8.14 -20.39
N HIS A 94 6.59 -9.19 -20.19
CA HIS A 94 6.31 -10.25 -19.23
C HIS A 94 6.19 -9.63 -17.83
N SER A 95 5.09 -9.84 -17.17
CA SER A 95 4.78 -9.18 -15.91
C SER A 95 4.30 -10.20 -14.89
N LEU A 96 5.12 -10.41 -13.86
CA LEU A 96 4.75 -11.29 -12.77
C LEU A 96 3.63 -10.66 -11.94
N ARG A 97 2.67 -11.47 -11.55
CA ARG A 97 1.60 -11.14 -10.61
C ARG A 97 1.50 -12.22 -9.55
N ALA A 98 1.52 -11.84 -8.29
CA ALA A 98 1.15 -12.66 -7.15
C ALA A 98 -0.23 -12.27 -6.66
N GLN A 99 -1.16 -13.21 -6.64
CA GLN A 99 -2.40 -13.08 -5.89
C GLN A 99 -2.06 -13.40 -4.44
N ALA A 100 -2.43 -12.54 -3.51
CA ALA A 100 -2.00 -12.64 -2.13
C ALA A 100 -3.19 -12.82 -1.16
N ASP A 101 -2.94 -13.53 -0.07
CA ASP A 101 -3.79 -13.44 1.11
C ASP A 101 -3.57 -12.07 1.76
N ARG A 102 -4.59 -11.21 1.68
CA ARG A 102 -4.55 -9.84 2.19
C ARG A 102 -4.20 -9.79 3.68
N ARG A 103 -4.79 -10.66 4.48
CA ARG A 103 -4.58 -10.65 5.94
C ARG A 103 -3.17 -11.11 6.29
N ARG A 104 -2.69 -12.15 5.64
CA ARG A 104 -1.34 -12.65 5.83
C ARG A 104 -0.32 -11.59 5.41
N TYR A 105 -0.51 -10.92 4.27
CA TYR A 105 0.36 -9.84 3.81
C TYR A 105 0.42 -8.68 4.81
N GLN A 106 -0.73 -8.22 5.31
CA GLN A 106 -0.80 -7.18 6.34
C GLN A 106 -0.06 -7.59 7.62
N SER A 107 -0.26 -8.84 8.08
CA SER A 107 0.42 -9.36 9.27
C SER A 107 1.94 -9.40 9.09
N VAL A 108 2.43 -9.87 7.94
CA VAL A 108 3.87 -9.90 7.63
C VAL A 108 4.44 -8.48 7.64
N MET A 109 3.81 -7.54 6.93
CA MET A 109 4.29 -6.16 6.83
C MET A 109 4.27 -5.43 8.16
N LYS A 110 3.21 -5.61 8.95
CA LYS A 110 3.12 -5.04 10.30
C LYS A 110 4.23 -5.58 11.20
N HIS A 111 4.41 -6.89 11.22
CA HIS A 111 5.46 -7.54 12.00
C HIS A 111 6.87 -7.03 11.60
N THR A 112 7.12 -6.89 10.31
CA THR A 112 8.40 -6.37 9.81
C THR A 112 8.67 -4.95 10.31
N LEU A 113 7.66 -4.06 10.30
CA LEU A 113 7.81 -2.71 10.85
C LEU A 113 8.03 -2.71 12.37
N GLU A 114 7.28 -3.53 13.10
CA GLU A 114 7.33 -3.60 14.58
C GLU A 114 8.66 -4.17 15.10
N THR A 115 9.32 -5.02 14.30
CA THR A 115 10.59 -5.66 14.68
C THR A 115 11.83 -4.96 14.10
N GLN A 116 11.64 -3.96 13.24
CA GLN A 116 12.75 -3.24 12.63
C GLN A 116 13.44 -2.32 13.65
N GLU A 117 14.73 -2.49 13.86
CA GLU A 117 15.56 -1.58 14.65
C GLU A 117 15.50 -0.16 14.09
N ASN A 118 15.64 0.85 14.96
CA ASN A 118 15.57 2.28 14.63
C ASN A 118 14.20 2.75 14.09
N LEU A 119 13.16 1.92 14.15
CA LEU A 119 11.82 2.24 13.66
C LEU A 119 10.79 2.14 14.79
N LEU A 120 9.99 3.18 14.95
CA LEU A 120 8.78 3.18 15.77
C LEU A 120 7.55 3.22 14.86
N LEU A 121 6.71 2.21 14.94
CA LEU A 121 5.37 2.24 14.33
C LEU A 121 4.38 2.83 15.33
N ARG A 122 3.67 3.90 14.95
CA ARG A 122 2.77 4.62 15.85
C ARG A 122 1.38 4.77 15.23
N GLN A 123 0.34 4.38 15.98
CA GLN A 123 -1.02 4.73 15.60
C GLN A 123 -1.30 6.16 16.04
N ALA A 124 -1.38 7.06 15.08
CA ALA A 124 -1.80 8.45 15.26
C ALA A 124 -2.12 9.07 13.90
N GLU A 125 -3.07 9.99 13.87
CA GLU A 125 -3.30 10.86 12.73
C GLU A 125 -2.42 12.10 12.84
N ILE A 126 -1.66 12.40 11.78
CA ILE A 126 -0.91 13.65 11.66
C ILE A 126 -1.85 14.70 11.07
N VAL A 127 -1.96 15.82 11.77
CA VAL A 127 -2.86 16.92 11.40
C VAL A 127 -2.13 18.18 10.97
N ASP A 128 -0.85 18.33 11.34
CA ASP A 128 -0.07 19.51 10.99
C ASP A 128 1.43 19.21 10.84
N LEU A 129 2.11 20.08 10.09
CA LEU A 129 3.54 20.10 9.87
C LEU A 129 4.07 21.48 10.28
N ARG A 130 5.06 21.52 11.17
CA ARG A 130 5.73 22.75 11.56
C ARG A 130 6.95 23.01 10.70
N VAL A 131 7.06 24.24 10.25
CA VAL A 131 8.19 24.74 9.48
C VAL A 131 8.83 25.89 10.23
N THR A 132 10.14 25.82 10.42
CA THR A 132 10.95 26.87 11.05
C THR A 132 12.10 27.19 10.11
N ASP A 133 12.30 28.44 9.78
CA ASP A 133 13.36 28.93 8.89
C ASP A 133 13.39 28.19 7.52
N GLY A 134 12.21 27.90 6.97
CA GLY A 134 12.05 27.21 5.69
C GLY A 134 12.27 25.69 5.73
N HIS A 135 12.53 25.12 6.90
CA HIS A 135 12.74 23.69 7.10
C HIS A 135 11.64 23.07 7.96
N VAL A 136 11.23 21.84 7.64
CA VAL A 136 10.33 21.09 8.52
C VAL A 136 11.03 20.84 9.86
N SER A 137 10.32 21.11 10.96
CA SER A 137 10.87 20.98 12.32
C SER A 137 10.09 20.01 13.20
N ALA A 138 8.80 19.80 12.93
CA ALA A 138 7.99 18.83 13.67
C ALA A 138 6.76 18.39 12.88
N VAL A 139 6.18 17.25 13.28
CA VAL A 139 4.82 16.83 12.92
C VAL A 139 3.96 16.83 14.18
N VAL A 140 2.68 17.16 14.03
CA VAL A 140 1.72 17.24 15.13
C VAL A 140 0.61 16.23 14.92
N THR A 141 0.31 15.46 15.95
CA THR A 141 -0.81 14.51 15.95
C THR A 141 -2.11 15.18 16.37
N GLU A 142 -3.25 14.59 15.98
CA GLU A 142 -4.59 15.02 16.40
C GLU A 142 -4.72 15.11 17.93
N THR A 143 -4.06 14.23 18.67
CA THR A 143 -4.05 14.20 20.13
C THR A 143 -3.10 15.21 20.80
N GLY A 144 -2.40 16.01 20.00
CA GLY A 144 -1.49 17.07 20.47
C GLY A 144 -0.04 16.62 20.69
N GLY A 145 0.34 15.41 20.31
CA GLY A 145 1.74 14.97 20.35
C GLY A 145 2.57 15.71 19.31
N VAL A 146 3.64 16.36 19.72
CA VAL A 146 4.60 17.06 18.86
C VAL A 146 5.87 16.23 18.74
N TYR A 147 6.13 15.71 17.54
CA TYR A 147 7.34 14.93 17.24
C TYR A 147 8.32 15.81 16.48
N ALA A 148 9.44 16.16 17.11
CA ALA A 148 10.50 16.91 16.46
C ALA A 148 11.18 16.03 15.40
N VAL A 149 11.33 16.53 14.16
CA VAL A 149 11.88 15.77 13.04
C VAL A 149 12.76 16.66 12.15
N ARG A 150 13.68 16.04 11.42
CA ARG A 150 14.54 16.71 10.43
C ARG A 150 13.98 16.59 9.00
N ALA A 151 13.21 15.51 8.75
CA ALA A 151 12.59 15.27 7.45
C ALA A 151 11.23 14.59 7.63
N VAL A 152 10.35 14.81 6.65
CA VAL A 152 9.03 14.17 6.56
C VAL A 152 8.88 13.52 5.20
N ILE A 153 8.44 12.26 5.18
CA ILE A 153 8.06 11.56 3.96
C ILE A 153 6.54 11.38 3.97
N LEU A 154 5.87 12.03 3.04
CA LEU A 154 4.42 12.01 2.93
C LEU A 154 3.96 10.84 2.07
N CYS A 155 3.31 9.85 2.70
CA CYS A 155 2.81 8.61 2.08
C CYS A 155 1.32 8.39 2.36
N SER A 156 0.53 9.45 2.39
CA SER A 156 -0.88 9.47 2.78
C SER A 156 -1.82 8.69 1.85
N GLY A 157 -1.37 8.32 0.65
CA GLY A 157 -2.11 7.50 -0.30
C GLY A 157 -3.48 8.08 -0.66
N THR A 158 -4.53 7.28 -0.54
CA THR A 158 -5.91 7.65 -0.87
C THR A 158 -6.70 8.25 0.30
N PHE A 159 -6.05 8.49 1.45
CA PHE A 159 -6.69 9.03 2.64
C PHE A 159 -6.72 10.56 2.67
N LEU A 160 -5.74 11.22 2.04
CA LEU A 160 -5.61 12.68 2.04
C LEU A 160 -6.77 13.33 1.29
N ASP A 161 -7.62 14.08 2.00
CA ASP A 161 -8.88 14.63 1.49
C ASP A 161 -9.70 13.57 0.71
N GLY A 162 -9.72 12.33 1.25
CA GLY A 162 -10.27 11.17 0.58
C GLY A 162 -11.78 11.24 0.42
N ARG A 163 -12.29 10.72 -0.71
CA ARG A 163 -13.73 10.54 -0.95
C ARG A 163 -13.98 9.17 -1.55
N THR A 164 -14.99 8.48 -1.02
CA THR A 164 -15.49 7.23 -1.61
C THR A 164 -16.80 7.51 -2.34
N ILE A 165 -16.92 6.91 -3.53
CA ILE A 165 -18.10 7.07 -4.40
C ILE A 165 -18.63 5.67 -4.71
N VAL A 166 -19.89 5.43 -4.36
CA VAL A 166 -20.58 4.17 -4.66
C VAL A 166 -21.93 4.53 -5.30
N GLY A 167 -22.04 4.37 -6.60
CA GLY A 167 -23.16 4.91 -7.37
C GLY A 167 -23.23 6.43 -7.19
N GLU A 168 -24.36 6.94 -6.74
CA GLU A 168 -24.58 8.37 -6.46
C GLU A 168 -24.15 8.79 -5.05
N CYS A 169 -23.82 7.84 -4.18
CA CYS A 169 -23.43 8.13 -2.81
C CYS A 169 -21.98 8.58 -2.73
N VAL A 170 -21.75 9.82 -2.32
CA VAL A 170 -20.42 10.40 -2.09
C VAL A 170 -20.23 10.62 -0.60
N ARG A 171 -19.12 10.11 -0.04
CA ARG A 171 -18.76 10.28 1.37
C ARG A 171 -17.31 10.72 1.51
N GLU A 172 -17.04 11.62 2.43
CA GLU A 172 -15.70 11.94 2.88
C GLU A 172 -15.21 10.77 3.74
N SER A 173 -14.38 9.94 3.15
CA SER A 173 -13.84 8.74 3.82
C SER A 173 -12.60 8.22 3.10
N GLY A 174 -11.79 7.46 3.81
CA GLY A 174 -10.78 6.60 3.24
C GLY A 174 -11.37 5.23 2.85
N PRO A 175 -10.53 4.31 2.32
CA PRO A 175 -10.95 2.95 2.01
C PRO A 175 -11.33 2.15 3.26
N ASP A 176 -12.11 1.09 3.04
CA ASP A 176 -12.55 0.13 4.06
C ASP A 176 -13.31 0.77 5.27
N GLY A 177 -14.00 1.89 5.04
CA GLY A 177 -14.79 2.58 6.07
C GLY A 177 -13.96 3.41 7.06
N MET A 178 -12.66 3.57 6.84
CA MET A 178 -11.82 4.45 7.64
C MET A 178 -12.10 5.92 7.28
N HIS A 179 -11.81 6.83 8.21
CA HIS A 179 -11.97 8.26 7.96
C HIS A 179 -10.91 8.80 6.99
N ALA A 180 -11.20 9.93 6.36
CA ALA A 180 -10.26 10.66 5.52
C ALA A 180 -9.43 11.63 6.36
N SER A 181 -8.17 11.84 5.98
CA SER A 181 -7.30 12.84 6.59
C SER A 181 -7.55 14.20 5.95
N LEU A 182 -8.44 14.98 6.53
CA LEU A 182 -8.86 16.29 6.01
C LEU A 182 -7.93 17.41 6.52
N THR A 183 -7.66 17.41 7.82
CA THR A 183 -6.88 18.46 8.48
C THR A 183 -5.46 18.56 7.93
N LEU A 184 -4.81 17.42 7.69
CA LEU A 184 -3.49 17.41 7.07
C LEU A 184 -3.51 17.99 5.66
N ALA A 185 -4.56 17.70 4.87
CA ALA A 185 -4.69 18.27 3.52
C ALA A 185 -4.74 19.79 3.55
N ASP A 186 -5.45 20.37 4.50
CA ASP A 186 -5.52 21.83 4.67
C ASP A 186 -4.21 22.42 5.19
N ALA A 187 -3.51 21.74 6.08
CA ALA A 187 -2.18 22.13 6.53
C ALA A 187 -1.17 22.18 5.36
N LEU A 188 -1.17 21.16 4.49
CA LEU A 188 -0.32 21.12 3.31
C LEU A 188 -0.62 22.26 2.32
N LYS A 189 -1.92 22.56 2.09
CA LYS A 189 -2.33 23.69 1.25
C LYS A 189 -1.82 25.04 1.83
N LYS A 190 -1.91 25.23 3.16
CA LYS A 190 -1.39 26.43 3.85
C LYS A 190 0.12 26.58 3.69
N LEU A 191 0.85 25.46 3.59
CA LEU A 191 2.29 25.46 3.31
C LEU A 191 2.61 25.71 1.81
N GLY A 192 1.60 25.95 0.98
CA GLY A 192 1.77 26.25 -0.45
C GLY A 192 1.92 25.02 -1.35
N LEU A 193 1.69 23.80 -0.85
CA LEU A 193 1.77 22.59 -1.67
C LEU A 193 0.51 22.45 -2.54
N PRO A 194 0.64 22.39 -3.89
CA PRO A 194 -0.49 22.25 -4.79
C PRO A 194 -1.02 20.80 -4.73
N LEU A 195 -2.24 20.63 -4.23
CA LEU A 195 -2.90 19.33 -4.21
C LEU A 195 -3.84 19.18 -5.43
N ARG A 196 -3.81 17.99 -6.04
CA ARG A 196 -4.74 17.62 -7.12
C ARG A 196 -5.46 16.32 -6.77
N ARG A 197 -6.72 16.23 -7.17
CA ARG A 197 -7.53 15.04 -6.95
C ARG A 197 -7.27 14.01 -8.05
N PHE A 198 -7.02 12.77 -7.63
CA PHE A 198 -6.94 11.62 -8.53
C PHE A 198 -8.08 10.64 -8.22
N LYS A 199 -8.57 9.97 -9.25
CA LYS A 199 -9.54 8.87 -9.14
C LYS A 199 -8.79 7.55 -9.19
N THR A 200 -9.17 6.62 -8.30
CA THR A 200 -8.83 5.20 -8.40
C THR A 200 -10.12 4.38 -8.40
N GLY A 201 -10.15 3.29 -9.16
CA GLY A 201 -11.28 2.36 -9.18
C GLY A 201 -11.01 1.15 -8.28
N THR A 202 -12.03 0.69 -7.57
CA THR A 202 -11.98 -0.55 -6.79
C THR A 202 -13.02 -1.50 -7.36
N PRO A 203 -12.67 -2.76 -7.71
CA PRO A 203 -13.65 -3.73 -8.19
C PRO A 203 -14.67 -4.05 -7.09
N PRO A 204 -15.93 -4.32 -7.44
CA PRO A 204 -16.96 -4.66 -6.48
C PRO A 204 -16.62 -5.98 -5.76
N ARG A 205 -17.02 -6.06 -4.49
CA ARG A 205 -17.01 -7.30 -3.73
C ARG A 205 -18.37 -7.95 -3.88
N VAL A 206 -18.40 -9.17 -4.37
CA VAL A 206 -19.62 -9.96 -4.58
C VAL A 206 -19.69 -11.12 -3.59
N ASN A 207 -20.90 -11.56 -3.26
CA ASN A 207 -21.09 -12.76 -2.47
C ASN A 207 -20.76 -13.99 -3.33
N ALA A 208 -19.80 -14.82 -2.89
CA ALA A 208 -19.40 -16.01 -3.62
C ALA A 208 -20.56 -16.97 -3.93
N ARG A 209 -21.61 -16.98 -3.10
CA ARG A 209 -22.82 -17.79 -3.32
C ARG A 209 -23.68 -17.31 -4.50
N SER A 210 -23.53 -16.04 -4.91
CA SER A 210 -24.23 -15.48 -6.08
C SER A 210 -23.47 -15.65 -7.39
N VAL A 211 -22.28 -16.26 -7.34
CA VAL A 211 -21.42 -16.45 -8.51
C VAL A 211 -21.67 -17.82 -9.10
N ASP A 212 -22.03 -17.88 -10.38
CA ASP A 212 -22.11 -19.11 -11.13
C ASP A 212 -20.75 -19.49 -11.71
N PHE A 213 -19.98 -20.28 -10.96
CA PHE A 213 -18.66 -20.72 -11.36
C PHE A 213 -18.68 -21.65 -12.60
N SER A 214 -19.83 -22.21 -12.97
CA SER A 214 -19.94 -23.06 -14.18
C SER A 214 -19.78 -22.23 -15.46
N GLN A 215 -20.06 -20.92 -15.41
CA GLN A 215 -19.91 -19.98 -16.52
C GLN A 215 -18.51 -19.37 -16.59
N MET A 216 -17.58 -19.79 -15.73
CA MET A 216 -16.26 -19.20 -15.61
C MET A 216 -15.17 -20.15 -16.05
N GLU A 217 -14.16 -19.62 -16.70
CA GLU A 217 -12.93 -20.34 -16.99
C GLU A 217 -12.02 -20.37 -15.77
N VAL A 218 -11.58 -21.56 -15.36
CA VAL A 218 -10.61 -21.73 -14.28
C VAL A 218 -9.24 -21.28 -14.76
N GLN A 219 -8.63 -20.38 -14.02
CA GLN A 219 -7.28 -19.87 -14.32
C GLN A 219 -6.28 -20.45 -13.31
N PRO A 220 -5.54 -21.50 -13.68
CA PRO A 220 -4.50 -22.06 -12.82
C PRO A 220 -3.33 -21.10 -12.69
N GLY A 221 -2.59 -21.23 -11.60
CA GLY A 221 -1.26 -20.60 -11.47
C GLY A 221 -0.25 -21.15 -12.46
N ASP A 222 0.91 -20.54 -12.51
CA ASP A 222 2.01 -21.04 -13.34
C ASP A 222 2.49 -22.40 -12.84
N LYS A 223 2.73 -23.34 -13.75
CA LYS A 223 3.25 -24.68 -13.40
C LYS A 223 4.61 -24.63 -12.72
N THR A 224 5.43 -23.67 -13.11
CA THR A 224 6.72 -23.35 -12.48
C THR A 224 6.64 -21.93 -11.96
N PRO A 225 6.27 -21.73 -10.68
CA PRO A 225 6.12 -20.40 -10.12
C PRO A 225 7.49 -19.72 -10.01
N LEU A 226 7.54 -18.45 -10.37
CA LEU A 226 8.68 -17.58 -10.15
C LEU A 226 8.37 -16.68 -8.97
N PRO A 227 9.18 -16.66 -7.90
CA PRO A 227 8.97 -15.74 -6.80
C PRO A 227 9.23 -14.28 -7.22
N PHE A 228 8.69 -13.32 -6.47
CA PHE A 228 8.98 -11.92 -6.68
C PHE A 228 10.37 -11.55 -6.19
N SER A 229 10.72 -12.00 -4.99
CA SER A 229 12.01 -11.69 -4.39
C SER A 229 13.12 -12.59 -4.92
N PHE A 230 14.26 -11.98 -5.17
CA PHE A 230 15.50 -12.70 -5.50
C PHE A 230 16.04 -13.52 -4.32
N SER A 231 15.58 -13.23 -3.10
CA SER A 231 15.96 -13.97 -1.88
C SER A 231 15.02 -15.13 -1.55
N THR A 232 13.92 -15.31 -2.28
CA THR A 232 12.99 -16.43 -2.06
C THR A 232 13.47 -17.67 -2.82
N GLU A 233 13.98 -18.65 -2.10
CA GLU A 233 14.51 -19.90 -2.67
C GLU A 233 13.39 -20.88 -3.07
N HIS A 234 12.35 -20.97 -2.24
CA HIS A 234 11.24 -21.93 -2.40
C HIS A 234 9.89 -21.20 -2.48
N PRO A 235 9.37 -20.93 -3.69
CA PRO A 235 8.02 -20.42 -3.84
C PRO A 235 6.98 -21.49 -3.43
N PRO A 236 5.76 -21.11 -3.01
CA PRO A 236 4.74 -22.07 -2.61
C PRO A 236 4.40 -23.04 -3.75
N GLU A 237 4.50 -24.34 -3.49
CA GLU A 237 4.21 -25.41 -4.47
C GLU A 237 2.71 -25.52 -4.75
N ASN A 238 1.89 -25.35 -3.71
CA ASN A 238 0.43 -25.46 -3.82
C ASN A 238 -0.18 -24.09 -4.11
N GLN A 239 -0.63 -23.90 -5.35
CA GLN A 239 -1.27 -22.66 -5.77
C GLN A 239 -2.78 -22.85 -5.92
N ALA A 240 -3.56 -21.90 -5.40
CA ALA A 240 -5.00 -21.89 -5.59
C ALA A 240 -5.35 -21.64 -7.05
N ALA A 241 -6.37 -22.34 -7.56
CA ALA A 241 -6.98 -21.97 -8.81
C ALA A 241 -7.86 -20.73 -8.62
N VAL A 242 -7.74 -19.77 -9.51
CA VAL A 242 -8.59 -18.56 -9.54
C VAL A 242 -9.56 -18.69 -10.69
N SER A 243 -10.87 -18.62 -10.39
CA SER A 243 -11.92 -18.62 -11.39
C SER A 243 -12.36 -17.20 -11.68
N TYR A 244 -12.53 -16.84 -12.96
CA TYR A 244 -13.09 -15.54 -13.34
C TYR A 244 -13.76 -15.61 -14.72
N THR A 245 -14.74 -14.74 -14.90
CA THR A 245 -15.41 -14.58 -16.19
C THR A 245 -14.48 -13.87 -17.16
N HIS A 246 -14.61 -14.25 -18.44
CA HIS A 246 -13.90 -13.61 -19.52
C HIS A 246 -14.63 -12.31 -19.94
N LEU A 247 -14.35 -11.20 -19.29
CA LEU A 247 -14.80 -9.89 -19.78
C LEU A 247 -13.92 -9.47 -20.96
N ARG A 248 -14.54 -9.18 -22.09
CA ARG A 248 -13.83 -8.67 -23.27
C ARG A 248 -13.42 -7.22 -23.03
N ALA A 249 -12.25 -6.82 -23.55
CA ALA A 249 -11.63 -5.53 -23.26
C ALA A 249 -12.47 -4.30 -23.67
N HIS A 250 -13.47 -4.42 -24.53
CA HIS A 250 -14.35 -3.33 -24.92
C HIS A 250 -15.61 -3.19 -24.04
N GLU A 251 -15.94 -4.20 -23.24
CA GLU A 251 -17.03 -4.11 -22.26
C GLU A 251 -16.64 -3.27 -21.05
N THR A 252 -15.33 -3.13 -20.77
CA THR A 252 -14.81 -2.25 -19.73
C THR A 252 -14.67 -0.79 -20.12
N ARG A 253 -14.92 -0.44 -21.38
CA ARG A 253 -14.81 0.94 -21.88
C ARG A 253 -16.11 1.75 -21.82
N HIS A 254 -17.26 1.09 -21.70
CA HIS A 254 -18.57 1.76 -21.69
C HIS A 254 -19.11 2.07 -20.31
N ASP A 255 -18.53 1.48 -19.25
CA ASP A 255 -19.00 1.65 -17.85
C ASP A 255 -18.10 2.57 -17.02
N LEU A 256 -17.24 3.36 -17.65
CA LEU A 256 -16.38 4.38 -17.05
C LEU A 256 -16.75 5.77 -17.64
#